data_89286dba92e362a2620b0ad99b7d9c33
#
_entry.id   89286dba92e362a2620b0ad99b7d9c33
#
_cell.length_a   1.000
_cell.length_b   1.000
_cell.length_c   1.000
_cell.angle_alpha   90.00
_cell.angle_beta   90.00
_cell.angle_gamma   90.00
#
_symmetry.space_group_name_H-M   'P 1'
#
loop_
_entity.id
_entity.type
_entity.pdbx_description
1 polymer ?
#
loop_
_entity_poly.entity_id
_entity_poly.type
_entity_poly.pdbx_seq_one_letter_code
_entity_poly.pdbx_strand_id
1 'polypeptide(L)'
;MGYAPLRQRLLAVHVPALGRYGNFHMKPNGVFYISVDGAAVAETGAFLKQRPRADLATQSGPMLVINGRVHPRFDRRSTSLKARNGVGVRADGKVIFAISQGEVSFDAFARLFRDGLNCPNALFLDGGSAASLYAPSLNSHGNIVSLGPMLAVFERNRGASRQ
;
A
#
# COMPACT_ATOMS: atom_id res chain seq x y z
N MET A 1 3.83 29.63 0.97
CA MET A 1 2.58 28.87 0.80
C MET A 1 2.66 27.66 1.72
N GLY A 2 1.93 27.69 2.83
CA GLY A 2 1.95 26.62 3.83
C GLY A 2 0.98 25.50 3.44
N TYR A 3 1.49 24.30 3.27
CA TYR A 3 0.65 23.11 3.17
C TYR A 3 0.08 22.81 4.56
N ALA A 4 -1.22 22.96 4.75
CA ALA A 4 -1.89 22.42 5.90
C ALA A 4 -1.95 20.89 5.75
N PRO A 5 -1.60 20.09 6.78
CA PRO A 5 -1.74 18.63 6.71
C PRO A 5 -3.22 18.30 6.57
N LEU A 6 -3.59 17.74 5.43
CA LEU A 6 -4.91 17.15 5.22
C LEU A 6 -5.05 15.98 6.18
N ARG A 7 -5.93 16.10 7.17
CA ARG A 7 -6.34 14.98 8.00
C ARG A 7 -7.31 14.13 7.18
N GLN A 8 -6.76 13.19 6.44
CA GLN A 8 -7.53 12.24 5.64
C GLN A 8 -7.99 11.09 6.55
N ARG A 9 -9.24 10.68 6.41
CA ARG A 9 -9.77 9.49 7.07
C ARG A 9 -9.77 8.35 6.05
N LEU A 10 -8.98 7.32 6.29
CA LEU A 10 -9.05 6.10 5.51
C LEU A 10 -10.26 5.28 5.99
N LEU A 11 -11.19 5.03 5.08
CA LEU A 11 -12.25 4.05 5.29
C LEU A 11 -11.85 2.77 4.57
N ALA A 12 -11.51 1.74 5.33
CA ALA A 12 -11.29 0.44 4.75
C ALA A 12 -12.59 -0.35 4.75
N VAL A 13 -12.87 -0.97 3.65
CA VAL A 13 -13.78 -2.10 3.61
C VAL A 13 -13.01 -3.31 4.13
N HIS A 14 -13.49 -3.88 5.22
CA HIS A 14 -12.95 -5.11 5.79
C HIS A 14 -12.93 -6.20 4.71
N VAL A 15 -11.74 -6.68 4.37
CA VAL A 15 -11.59 -7.84 3.51
C VAL A 15 -11.36 -9.03 4.41
N PRO A 16 -12.28 -10.00 4.46
CA PRO A 16 -11.98 -11.27 5.11
C PRO A 16 -10.77 -11.87 4.42
N ALA A 17 -9.86 -12.43 5.20
CA ALA A 17 -8.69 -13.16 4.71
C ALA A 17 -9.16 -14.31 3.82
N LEU A 18 -9.32 -14.06 2.54
CA LEU A 18 -9.58 -15.08 1.54
C LEU A 18 -8.27 -15.85 1.31
N GLY A 19 -8.32 -17.11 1.74
CA GLY A 19 -7.19 -17.99 1.73
C GLY A 19 -6.56 -18.19 0.35
N ARG A 20 -5.26 -18.43 0.37
CA ARG A 20 -4.42 -19.20 -0.55
C ARG A 20 -4.27 -18.78 -2.02
N TYR A 21 -4.87 -17.72 -2.52
CA TYR A 21 -4.68 -17.27 -3.90
C TYR A 21 -4.10 -15.84 -3.90
N GLY A 22 -2.82 -15.72 -4.27
CA GLY A 22 -2.10 -14.44 -4.36
C GLY A 22 -0.59 -14.66 -4.35
N ASN A 23 0.18 -13.59 -4.49
CA ASN A 23 1.66 -13.63 -4.51
C ASN A 23 2.30 -13.92 -3.15
N PHE A 24 1.64 -14.70 -2.29
CA PHE A 24 2.11 -15.08 -0.96
C PHE A 24 3.33 -16.03 -0.96
N HIS A 25 3.82 -16.41 -2.15
CA HIS A 25 4.99 -17.30 -2.28
C HIS A 25 6.31 -16.60 -1.93
N MET A 26 6.40 -15.29 -2.09
CA MET A 26 7.60 -14.51 -1.77
C MET A 26 7.48 -13.90 -0.37
N LYS A 27 7.65 -14.72 0.65
CA LYS A 27 7.71 -14.22 2.03
C LYS A 27 8.95 -13.36 2.26
N PRO A 28 8.88 -12.34 3.14
CA PRO A 28 7.76 -12.08 4.06
C PRO A 28 6.61 -11.31 3.41
N ASN A 29 5.40 -11.61 3.87
CA ASN A 29 4.22 -10.78 3.64
C ASN A 29 4.17 -9.68 4.69
N GLY A 30 3.35 -8.66 4.45
CA GLY A 30 3.20 -7.54 5.36
C GLY A 30 1.75 -7.17 5.62
N VAL A 31 1.60 -6.27 6.57
CA VAL A 31 0.33 -5.64 6.93
C VAL A 31 0.52 -4.13 6.83
N PHE A 32 -0.31 -3.48 6.03
CA PHE A 32 -0.52 -2.04 6.12
C PHE A 32 -1.64 -1.80 7.13
N TYR A 33 -1.42 -0.91 8.09
CA TYR A 33 -2.41 -0.62 9.12
C TYR A 33 -2.38 0.84 9.54
N ILE A 34 -3.49 1.26 10.15
CA ILE A 34 -3.65 2.58 10.77
C ILE A 34 -4.08 2.36 12.21
N SER A 35 -3.42 3.06 13.12
CA SER A 35 -3.70 3.08 14.55
C SER A 35 -3.79 4.53 15.05
N VAL A 36 -3.97 4.68 16.34
CA VAL A 36 -3.92 6.01 17.00
C VAL A 36 -2.54 6.67 16.84
N ASP A 37 -1.48 5.87 16.72
CA ASP A 37 -0.09 6.33 16.55
C ASP A 37 0.24 6.70 15.10
N GLY A 38 -0.68 6.48 14.17
CA GLY A 38 -0.50 6.76 12.75
C GLY A 38 -0.54 5.52 11.86
N ALA A 39 -0.09 5.68 10.61
CA ALA A 39 -0.04 4.61 9.64
C ALA A 39 1.32 3.91 9.65
N ALA A 40 1.33 2.61 9.41
CA ALA A 40 2.55 1.83 9.28
C ALA A 40 2.41 0.64 8.33
N VAL A 41 3.55 0.16 7.84
CA VAL A 41 3.68 -1.14 7.17
C VAL A 41 4.65 -1.97 8.00
N ALA A 42 4.21 -3.15 8.40
CA ALA A 42 5.02 -4.10 9.17
C ALA A 42 5.01 -5.48 8.53
N GLU A 43 6.05 -6.25 8.76
CA GLU A 43 6.06 -7.68 8.44
C GLU A 43 4.96 -8.39 9.26
N THR A 44 4.27 -9.38 8.65
CA THR A 44 3.10 -10.01 9.26
C THR A 44 3.38 -10.61 10.64
N GLY A 45 4.53 -11.28 10.82
CA GLY A 45 4.88 -11.84 12.12
C GLY A 45 5.16 -10.77 13.18
N ALA A 46 5.80 -9.67 12.77
CA ALA A 46 6.02 -8.53 13.66
C ALA A 46 4.69 -7.88 14.08
N PHE A 47 3.77 -7.67 13.13
CA PHE A 47 2.42 -7.15 13.41
C PHE A 47 1.66 -8.04 14.41
N LEU A 48 1.67 -9.35 14.18
CA LEU A 48 0.99 -10.31 15.07
C LEU A 48 1.62 -10.37 16.48
N LYS A 49 2.95 -10.17 16.58
CA LYS A 49 3.65 -10.12 17.86
C LYS A 49 3.36 -8.83 18.63
N GLN A 50 3.38 -7.69 17.94
CA GLN A 50 3.16 -6.37 18.54
C GLN A 50 1.69 -6.12 18.87
N ARG A 51 0.76 -6.72 18.11
CA ARG A 51 -0.70 -6.57 18.25
C ARG A 51 -1.14 -5.12 18.41
N PRO A 52 -0.75 -4.20 17.49
CA PRO A 52 -1.16 -2.81 17.60
C PRO A 52 -2.68 -2.70 17.56
N ARG A 53 -3.25 -1.76 18.30
CA ARG A 53 -4.69 -1.45 18.20
C ARG A 53 -4.94 -0.71 16.91
N ALA A 54 -5.18 -1.46 15.85
CA ALA A 54 -5.39 -0.91 14.52
C ALA A 54 -6.89 -0.66 14.27
N ASP A 55 -7.22 0.55 13.81
CA ASP A 55 -8.56 0.89 13.32
C ASP A 55 -8.80 0.30 11.93
N LEU A 56 -7.71 0.06 11.21
CA LEU A 56 -7.67 -0.53 9.89
C LEU A 56 -6.42 -1.37 9.73
N ALA A 57 -6.57 -2.56 9.16
CA ALA A 57 -5.42 -3.37 8.76
C ALA A 57 -5.75 -4.17 7.50
N THR A 58 -4.81 -4.25 6.58
CA THR A 58 -4.89 -5.12 5.40
C THR A 58 -3.59 -5.87 5.23
N GLN A 59 -3.69 -7.18 5.07
CA GLN A 59 -2.55 -8.04 4.79
C GLN A 59 -2.40 -8.25 3.29
N SER A 60 -1.18 -8.16 2.80
CA SER A 60 -0.83 -8.47 1.41
C SER A 60 0.63 -8.94 1.31
N GLY A 61 1.12 -9.11 0.11
CA GLY A 61 2.52 -9.47 -0.09
C GLY A 61 2.91 -9.70 -1.54
N PRO A 62 4.22 -9.71 -1.72
CA PRO A 62 5.31 -9.60 -0.74
C PRO A 62 5.51 -8.18 -0.20
N MET A 63 6.26 -8.05 0.91
CA MET A 63 6.85 -6.76 1.25
C MET A 63 7.82 -6.33 0.15
N LEU A 64 7.75 -5.06 -0.24
CA LEU A 64 8.63 -4.47 -1.26
C LEU A 64 9.93 -3.97 -0.65
N VAL A 65 9.79 -3.23 0.46
CA VAL A 65 10.90 -2.67 1.24
C VAL A 65 10.72 -3.06 2.68
N ILE A 66 11.80 -3.49 3.32
CA ILE A 66 11.84 -3.95 4.70
C ILE A 66 12.99 -3.21 5.40
N ASN A 67 12.67 -2.33 6.35
CA ASN A 67 13.65 -1.55 7.09
C ASN A 67 14.70 -0.87 6.18
N GLY A 68 14.24 -0.22 5.11
CA GLY A 68 15.08 0.48 4.15
C GLY A 68 15.80 -0.42 3.13
N ARG A 69 15.56 -1.71 3.13
CA ARG A 69 16.19 -2.66 2.19
C ARG A 69 15.14 -3.24 1.24
N VAL A 70 15.48 -3.30 -0.04
CA VAL A 70 14.66 -4.02 -1.02
C VAL A 70 14.57 -5.49 -0.61
N HIS A 71 13.42 -6.09 -0.81
CA HIS A 71 13.19 -7.50 -0.50
C HIS A 71 14.29 -8.40 -1.10
N PRO A 72 14.96 -9.27 -0.31
CA PRO A 72 16.19 -9.96 -0.72
C PRO A 72 16.00 -10.98 -1.85
N ARG A 73 14.78 -11.42 -2.11
CA ARG A 73 14.45 -12.38 -3.18
C ARG A 73 14.10 -11.72 -4.52
N PHE A 74 14.14 -10.37 -4.60
CA PHE A 74 13.88 -9.70 -5.87
C PHE A 74 15.14 -9.68 -6.73
N ASP A 75 15.01 -10.25 -7.92
CA ASP A 75 16.07 -10.26 -8.90
C ASP A 75 15.99 -9.02 -9.79
N ARG A 76 17.11 -8.28 -9.88
CA ARG A 76 17.26 -7.12 -10.76
C ARG A 76 17.12 -7.44 -12.25
N ARG A 77 17.41 -8.68 -12.62
CA ARG A 77 17.35 -9.17 -14.01
C ARG A 77 16.02 -9.89 -14.30
N SER A 78 15.07 -9.83 -13.37
CA SER A 78 13.79 -10.51 -13.54
C SER A 78 13.06 -10.03 -14.79
N THR A 79 12.69 -10.95 -15.63
CA THR A 79 11.83 -10.73 -16.82
C THR A 79 10.34 -10.81 -16.49
N SER A 80 9.99 -11.09 -15.23
CA SER A 80 8.60 -11.09 -14.76
C SER A 80 8.10 -9.65 -14.59
N LEU A 81 7.64 -9.07 -15.68
CA LEU A 81 7.09 -7.71 -15.72
C LEU A 81 5.58 -7.78 -15.63
N LYS A 82 4.99 -6.93 -14.80
CA LYS A 82 3.52 -6.79 -14.62
C LYS A 82 3.18 -5.38 -14.13
N ALA A 83 1.94 -4.94 -14.36
CA ALA A 83 1.41 -3.78 -13.65
C ALA A 83 1.41 -4.06 -12.15
N ARG A 84 1.86 -3.10 -11.34
CA ARG A 84 2.00 -3.28 -9.90
C ARG A 84 1.41 -2.11 -9.15
N ASN A 85 0.83 -2.40 -8.00
CA ASN A 85 0.37 -1.40 -7.05
C ASN A 85 0.94 -1.70 -5.66
N GLY A 86 1.02 -0.69 -4.83
CA GLY A 86 1.58 -0.85 -3.50
C GLY A 86 1.32 0.33 -2.60
N VAL A 87 1.63 0.13 -1.33
CA VAL A 87 1.57 1.15 -0.29
C VAL A 87 2.88 1.20 0.47
N GLY A 88 3.33 2.41 0.78
CA GLY A 88 4.46 2.66 1.66
C GLY A 88 4.13 3.74 2.67
N VAL A 89 4.85 3.76 3.77
CA VAL A 89 4.76 4.82 4.78
C VAL A 89 6.13 5.44 4.93
N ARG A 90 6.21 6.75 4.76
CA ARG A 90 7.43 7.53 4.91
C ARG A 90 7.76 7.75 6.39
N ALA A 91 8.99 8.14 6.66
CA ALA A 91 9.42 8.47 8.03
C ALA A 91 8.65 9.65 8.65
N ASP A 92 8.09 10.55 7.83
CA ASP A 92 7.23 11.65 8.26
C ASP A 92 5.76 11.22 8.47
N GLY A 93 5.46 9.92 8.41
CA GLY A 93 4.13 9.34 8.62
C GLY A 93 3.19 9.43 7.40
N LYS A 94 3.64 10.00 6.27
CA LYS A 94 2.81 10.08 5.07
C LYS A 94 2.65 8.71 4.42
N VAL A 95 1.40 8.38 4.11
CA VAL A 95 1.04 7.18 3.34
C VAL A 95 1.15 7.49 1.86
N ILE A 96 1.84 6.65 1.12
CA ILE A 96 2.01 6.73 -0.33
C ILE A 96 1.38 5.49 -0.96
N PHE A 97 0.37 5.68 -1.79
CA PHE A 97 -0.12 4.67 -2.72
C PHE A 97 0.49 4.92 -4.09
N ALA A 98 0.98 3.87 -4.73
CA ALA A 98 1.54 3.96 -6.08
C ALA A 98 1.03 2.81 -6.94
N ILE A 99 0.85 3.12 -8.22
CA ILE A 99 0.56 2.15 -9.29
C ILE A 99 1.49 2.42 -10.46
N SER A 100 2.02 1.38 -11.09
CA SER A 100 2.79 1.52 -12.31
C SER A 100 1.86 1.67 -13.51
N GLN A 101 2.13 2.64 -14.40
CA GLN A 101 1.39 2.80 -15.66
C GLN A 101 1.71 1.71 -16.68
N GLY A 102 2.90 1.10 -16.55
CA GLY A 102 3.35 0.00 -17.39
C GLY A 102 3.78 -1.20 -16.55
N GLU A 103 4.26 -2.21 -17.24
CA GLU A 103 4.76 -3.41 -16.62
C GLU A 103 6.17 -3.20 -16.06
N VAL A 104 6.38 -3.55 -14.79
CA VAL A 104 7.65 -3.41 -14.08
C VAL A 104 7.99 -4.67 -13.28
N SER A 105 9.29 -4.90 -13.04
CA SER A 105 9.72 -5.97 -12.13
C SER A 105 9.45 -5.61 -10.67
N PHE A 106 9.46 -6.59 -9.77
CA PHE A 106 9.38 -6.32 -8.33
C PHE A 106 10.56 -5.50 -7.82
N ASP A 107 11.78 -5.76 -8.33
CA ASP A 107 12.97 -4.98 -7.93
C ASP A 107 12.82 -3.51 -8.30
N ALA A 108 12.43 -3.20 -9.55
CA ALA A 108 12.22 -1.83 -10.00
C ALA A 108 11.15 -1.11 -9.17
N PHE A 109 10.02 -1.78 -8.92
CA PHE A 109 8.93 -1.21 -8.15
C PHE A 109 9.30 -1.01 -6.67
N ALA A 110 10.05 -1.93 -6.07
CA ALA A 110 10.56 -1.79 -4.71
C ALA A 110 11.56 -0.62 -4.58
N ARG A 111 12.44 -0.43 -5.59
CA ARG A 111 13.35 0.72 -5.64
C ARG A 111 12.62 2.04 -5.74
N LEU A 112 11.52 2.12 -6.48
CA LEU A 112 10.67 3.30 -6.48
C LEU A 112 10.26 3.69 -5.06
N PHE A 113 9.77 2.74 -4.26
CA PHE A 113 9.36 3.02 -2.88
C PHE A 113 10.55 3.41 -1.98
N ARG A 114 11.68 2.70 -2.09
CA ARG A 114 12.86 2.97 -1.25
C ARG A 114 13.56 4.26 -1.64
N ASP A 115 13.92 4.39 -2.93
CA ASP A 115 14.84 5.44 -3.41
C ASP A 115 14.09 6.70 -3.86
N GLY A 116 12.94 6.53 -4.53
CA GLY A 116 12.16 7.64 -5.07
C GLY A 116 11.14 8.22 -4.09
N LEU A 117 10.50 7.36 -3.30
CA LEU A 117 9.42 7.77 -2.39
C LEU A 117 9.85 7.81 -0.92
N ASN A 118 11.08 7.41 -0.59
CA ASN A 118 11.66 7.42 0.75
C ASN A 118 10.81 6.66 1.79
N CYS A 119 10.30 5.48 1.42
CA CYS A 119 9.52 4.62 2.29
C CYS A 119 10.40 3.52 2.88
N PRO A 120 10.74 3.55 4.18
CA PRO A 120 11.54 2.51 4.83
C PRO A 120 10.82 1.14 4.87
N ASN A 121 9.50 1.14 4.80
CA ASN A 121 8.69 -0.07 4.64
C ASN A 121 7.63 0.15 3.57
N ALA A 122 7.46 -0.84 2.69
CA ALA A 122 6.46 -0.81 1.63
C ALA A 122 5.95 -2.21 1.33
N LEU A 123 4.70 -2.28 0.90
CA LEU A 123 3.94 -3.49 0.69
C LEU A 123 3.29 -3.50 -0.70
N PHE A 124 3.38 -4.61 -1.39
CA PHE A 124 2.64 -4.86 -2.61
C PHE A 124 1.17 -5.19 -2.29
N LEU A 125 0.22 -4.62 -3.03
CA LEU A 125 -1.22 -4.71 -2.79
C LEU A 125 -1.97 -5.58 -3.82
N ASP A 126 -1.29 -6.56 -4.40
CA ASP A 126 -1.88 -7.47 -5.38
C ASP A 126 -2.21 -6.81 -6.73
N GLY A 127 -1.19 -6.27 -7.35
CA GLY A 127 -1.24 -5.74 -8.72
C GLY A 127 -1.49 -6.83 -9.77
N GLY A 128 -1.43 -6.46 -11.00
CA GLY A 128 -1.69 -7.30 -12.16
C GLY A 128 -2.72 -6.63 -13.07
N SER A 129 -3.41 -7.41 -13.89
CA SER A 129 -4.42 -6.89 -14.83
C SER A 129 -5.60 -6.18 -14.14
N ALA A 130 -5.88 -6.52 -12.89
CA ALA A 130 -6.92 -5.89 -12.06
C ALA A 130 -6.42 -4.71 -11.22
N ALA A 131 -5.13 -4.33 -11.31
CA ALA A 131 -4.65 -3.15 -10.60
C ALA A 131 -5.32 -1.89 -11.14
N SER A 132 -5.87 -1.07 -10.25
CA SER A 132 -6.59 0.13 -10.63
C SER A 132 -6.38 1.25 -9.62
N LEU A 133 -6.42 2.48 -10.10
CA LEU A 133 -6.42 3.71 -9.31
C LEU A 133 -7.52 4.63 -9.82
N TYR A 134 -8.41 5.03 -8.93
CA TYR A 134 -9.34 6.11 -9.18
C TYR A 134 -8.85 7.37 -8.48
N ALA A 135 -8.37 8.34 -9.23
CA ALA A 135 -7.88 9.61 -8.73
C ALA A 135 -8.22 10.72 -9.75
N PRO A 136 -9.40 11.34 -9.66
CA PRO A 136 -9.85 12.35 -10.63
C PRO A 136 -8.87 13.51 -10.79
N SER A 137 -8.21 13.92 -9.71
CA SER A 137 -7.18 14.97 -9.75
C SER A 137 -5.95 14.64 -10.61
N LEU A 138 -5.72 13.35 -10.89
CA LEU A 138 -4.66 12.84 -11.75
C LEU A 138 -5.19 12.35 -13.11
N ASN A 139 -6.46 12.66 -13.42
CA ASN A 139 -7.16 12.14 -14.61
C ASN A 139 -7.12 10.60 -14.71
N SER A 140 -7.14 9.93 -13.58
CA SER A 140 -7.16 8.47 -13.47
C SER A 140 -8.56 8.01 -13.07
N HIS A 141 -9.24 7.27 -13.95
CA HIS A 141 -10.65 6.89 -13.81
C HIS A 141 -10.87 5.42 -13.48
N GLY A 142 -9.83 4.72 -13.06
CA GLY A 142 -9.94 3.31 -12.70
C GLY A 142 -9.83 2.36 -13.89
N ASN A 143 -10.32 1.15 -13.70
CA ASN A 143 -10.29 0.07 -14.69
C ASN A 143 -11.72 -0.44 -14.93
N ILE A 144 -11.95 -1.01 -16.11
CA ILE A 144 -13.23 -1.63 -16.50
C ILE A 144 -13.40 -3.06 -15.95
N VAL A 145 -12.34 -3.63 -15.37
CA VAL A 145 -12.37 -4.98 -14.79
C VAL A 145 -12.96 -4.92 -13.39
N SER A 146 -13.81 -5.88 -13.04
CA SER A 146 -14.31 -6.02 -11.66
C SER A 146 -13.15 -6.14 -10.68
N LEU A 147 -13.11 -5.22 -9.72
CA LEU A 147 -12.08 -5.17 -8.70
C LEU A 147 -12.56 -5.91 -7.44
N GLY A 148 -11.60 -6.49 -6.74
CA GLY A 148 -11.80 -6.97 -5.39
C GLY A 148 -11.85 -5.81 -4.38
N PRO A 149 -11.32 -6.03 -3.18
CA PRO A 149 -11.27 -5.01 -2.14
C PRO A 149 -10.48 -3.79 -2.56
N MET A 150 -10.91 -2.61 -2.10
CA MET A 150 -10.24 -1.34 -2.38
C MET A 150 -9.89 -0.60 -1.10
N LEU A 151 -8.85 0.21 -1.17
CA LEU A 151 -8.53 1.24 -0.17
C LEU A 151 -9.00 2.58 -0.72
N ALA A 152 -9.86 3.27 0.02
CA ALA A 152 -10.37 4.57 -0.35
C ALA A 152 -9.91 5.65 0.64
N VAL A 153 -9.53 6.81 0.10
CA VAL A 153 -9.09 7.97 0.88
C VAL A 153 -10.06 9.11 0.61
N PHE A 154 -10.64 9.66 1.67
CA PHE A 154 -11.59 10.75 1.58
C PHE A 154 -11.07 11.97 2.35
N GLU A 155 -11.37 13.16 1.84
CA GLU A 155 -11.19 14.39 2.58
C GLU A 155 -12.19 14.45 3.75
N ARG A 156 -11.72 14.91 4.90
CA ARG A 156 -12.59 15.14 6.05
C ARG A 156 -13.33 16.48 5.87
N ASN A 157 -14.61 16.44 5.57
CA ASN A 157 -15.44 17.65 5.57
C ASN A 157 -15.44 18.28 6.97
N ARG A 158 -14.88 19.47 7.10
CA ARG A 158 -14.86 20.26 8.35
C ARG A 158 -16.18 20.95 8.68
N GLY A 159 -17.29 20.62 7.99
CA GLY A 159 -18.53 21.40 8.00
C GLY A 159 -19.75 20.73 8.64
N ALA A 160 -19.71 19.50 9.14
CA ALA A 160 -20.85 18.89 9.82
C ALA A 160 -20.67 18.97 11.35
N SER A 161 -20.73 20.20 11.89
CA SER A 161 -21.13 20.36 13.30
C SER A 161 -22.56 19.88 13.41
N ARG A 162 -22.80 18.84 14.18
CA ARG A 162 -24.17 18.42 14.56
C ARG A 162 -24.85 19.62 15.23
N GLN A 163 -25.89 20.13 14.61
CA GLN A 163 -26.96 20.86 15.29
C GLN A 163 -27.81 19.88 16.06
#